data_a59a183f6088c33d1e8e211892a24dfc
#
_entry.id   a59a183f6088c33d1e8e211892a24dfc
#
_cell.length_a   1.000
_cell.length_b   1.000
_cell.length_c   1.000
_cell.angle_alpha   90.00
_cell.angle_beta   90.00
_cell.angle_gamma   90.00
#
_symmetry.space_group_name_H-M   'P 1'
#
loop_
_entity.id
_entity.type
_entity.pdbx_description
1 polymer ?
#
loop_
_entity_poly.entity_id
_entity_poly.type
_entity_poly.pdbx_seq_one_letter_code
_entity_poly.pdbx_strand_id
1 'polypeptide(L)'
;GSFSVEIVLLLMALKINFKNTIVMLRGNHECRQMTTNFNFKKECEVKYDSEIYNLFMETFDCLPLSCSINEKFISLHGGLSPDLKKIEDLNNISRFQEPPKNGLMCDILWSDPIEKDEDAKNVLYMPNAARNCSYIFGAKATKPFLEKNKFLSIVRAHETQLEGFKMHKWNKDIDFPSVITIFSAPNYCDVYGNKAAIIKINNNMINIEQYNYSPHPFILPDYMNIFNWSIPFVSEKISEMLMQIIKKQDLDTNQKSSDSKIIEENVTESLRMKVKIITTLMKMFRTLREERELIMKLKGFCPGNKIPRGILIQGPKA
;
A
#
# COMPACT_ATOMS: atom_id res chain seq x y z
N GLY A 1 4.58 4.35 0.03
CA GLY A 1 3.82 5.55 0.38
C GLY A 1 2.62 5.25 1.27
N SER A 2 1.83 6.26 1.55
CA SER A 2 0.67 6.15 2.45
C SER A 2 -0.68 6.00 1.72
N PHE A 3 -0.63 5.89 0.40
CA PHE A 3 -1.80 5.77 -0.48
C PHE A 3 -1.65 4.60 -1.45
N SER A 4 -0.87 3.58 -1.04
CA SER A 4 -0.57 2.44 -1.92
C SER A 4 -1.81 1.59 -2.19
N VAL A 5 -2.69 1.46 -1.22
CA VAL A 5 -3.94 0.69 -1.36
C VAL A 5 -4.84 1.32 -2.43
N GLU A 6 -5.05 2.63 -2.40
CA GLU A 6 -5.85 3.35 -3.37
C GLU A 6 -5.29 3.21 -4.80
N ILE A 7 -3.96 3.32 -4.94
CA ILE A 7 -3.28 3.17 -6.23
C ILE A 7 -3.47 1.75 -6.79
N VAL A 8 -3.24 0.73 -5.96
CA VAL A 8 -3.37 -0.66 -6.39
C VAL A 8 -4.82 -0.98 -6.75
N LEU A 9 -5.80 -0.53 -5.95
CA LEU A 9 -7.23 -0.70 -6.25
C LEU A 9 -7.64 -0.02 -7.56
N LEU A 10 -7.15 1.20 -7.81
CA LEU A 10 -7.39 1.89 -9.09
C LEU A 10 -6.83 1.09 -10.26
N LEU A 11 -5.58 0.62 -10.17
CA LEU A 11 -4.95 -0.17 -11.23
C LEU A 11 -5.66 -1.51 -11.44
N MET A 12 -6.10 -2.18 -10.39
CA MET A 12 -6.90 -3.41 -10.48
C MET A 12 -8.26 -3.13 -11.14
N ALA A 13 -8.95 -2.06 -10.76
CA ALA A 13 -10.22 -1.66 -11.38
C ALA A 13 -10.04 -1.38 -12.88
N LEU A 14 -8.98 -0.68 -13.27
CA LEU A 14 -8.63 -0.46 -14.67
C LEU A 14 -8.31 -1.77 -15.37
N LYS A 15 -7.56 -2.69 -14.75
CA LYS A 15 -7.25 -4.02 -15.32
C LYS A 15 -8.51 -4.85 -15.57
N ILE A 16 -9.46 -4.84 -14.65
CA ILE A 16 -10.73 -5.58 -14.79
C ILE A 16 -11.56 -5.01 -15.96
N ASN A 17 -11.66 -3.68 -16.05
CA ASN A 17 -12.45 -3.03 -17.09
C ASN A 17 -11.76 -3.07 -18.46
N PHE A 18 -10.44 -3.02 -18.52
CA PHE A 18 -9.63 -2.96 -19.73
C PHE A 18 -8.62 -4.11 -19.80
N LYS A 19 -9.11 -5.34 -19.61
CA LYS A 19 -8.30 -6.56 -19.42
C LYS A 19 -7.25 -6.83 -20.51
N ASN A 20 -7.55 -6.45 -21.76
CA ASN A 20 -6.66 -6.67 -22.90
C ASN A 20 -5.74 -5.46 -23.18
N THR A 21 -6.00 -4.32 -22.55
CA THR A 21 -5.26 -3.07 -22.79
C THR A 21 -4.22 -2.81 -21.70
N ILE A 22 -4.54 -3.18 -20.46
CA ILE A 22 -3.67 -2.94 -19.30
C ILE A 22 -2.96 -4.23 -18.92
N VAL A 23 -1.62 -4.16 -18.87
CA VAL A 23 -0.77 -5.22 -18.34
C VAL A 23 -0.07 -4.69 -17.09
N MET A 24 -0.25 -5.39 -15.97
CA MET A 24 0.44 -5.10 -14.72
C MET A 24 1.52 -6.16 -14.53
N LEU A 25 2.74 -5.74 -14.23
CA LEU A 25 3.86 -6.63 -13.95
C LEU A 25 4.13 -6.69 -12.45
N ARG A 26 4.60 -7.85 -11.99
CA ARG A 26 5.04 -8.04 -10.61
C ARG A 26 6.40 -7.38 -10.40
N GLY A 27 6.52 -6.57 -9.35
CA GLY A 27 7.78 -6.08 -8.84
C GLY A 27 8.23 -6.83 -7.59
N ASN A 28 9.39 -6.49 -7.09
CA ASN A 28 9.98 -7.09 -5.89
C ASN A 28 9.22 -6.73 -4.60
N HIS A 29 8.45 -5.64 -4.60
CA HIS A 29 7.62 -5.25 -3.46
C HIS A 29 6.25 -5.96 -3.43
N GLU A 30 5.83 -6.61 -4.51
CA GLU A 30 4.58 -7.36 -4.58
C GLU A 30 4.75 -8.77 -4.00
N CYS A 31 5.08 -8.80 -2.68
CA CYS A 31 5.29 -10.03 -1.90
C CYS A 31 5.07 -9.77 -0.40
N ARG A 32 4.83 -10.83 0.37
CA ARG A 32 4.53 -10.77 1.80
C ARG A 32 5.69 -10.18 2.61
N GLN A 33 6.91 -10.56 2.28
CA GLN A 33 8.10 -10.08 2.98
C GLN A 33 8.22 -8.55 2.87
N MET A 34 8.18 -7.99 1.66
CA MET A 34 8.37 -6.57 1.43
C MET A 34 7.19 -5.74 1.93
N THR A 35 5.96 -6.19 1.71
CA THR A 35 4.76 -5.49 2.20
C THR A 35 4.65 -5.47 3.72
N THR A 36 5.22 -6.45 4.41
CA THR A 36 5.29 -6.49 5.88
C THR A 36 6.38 -5.56 6.42
N ASN A 37 7.55 -5.52 5.76
CA ASN A 37 8.66 -4.67 6.18
C ASN A 37 8.43 -3.19 5.85
N PHE A 38 7.71 -2.92 4.77
CA PHE A 38 7.35 -1.59 4.30
C PHE A 38 5.83 -1.41 4.42
N ASN A 39 5.36 -0.42 4.91
CA ASN A 39 4.06 0.07 5.30
C ASN A 39 2.76 -0.53 4.67
N PHE A 40 2.79 -1.23 3.52
CA PHE A 40 1.59 -1.68 2.79
C PHE A 40 0.67 -2.58 3.62
N LYS A 41 1.23 -3.55 4.37
CA LYS A 41 0.45 -4.41 5.27
C LYS A 41 -0.28 -3.59 6.33
N LYS A 42 0.44 -2.70 7.01
CA LYS A 42 -0.13 -1.81 8.03
C LYS A 42 -1.21 -0.90 7.43
N GLU A 43 -0.98 -0.36 6.24
CA GLU A 43 -1.96 0.46 5.52
C GLU A 43 -3.26 -0.32 5.27
N CYS A 44 -3.16 -1.56 4.77
CA CYS A 44 -4.33 -2.42 4.55
C CYS A 44 -5.08 -2.73 5.85
N GLU A 45 -4.36 -3.09 6.92
CA GLU A 45 -4.97 -3.47 8.20
C GLU A 45 -5.67 -2.29 8.88
N VAL A 46 -5.19 -1.07 8.69
CA VAL A 46 -5.84 0.12 9.26
C VAL A 46 -7.01 0.60 8.40
N LYS A 47 -6.86 0.62 7.08
CA LYS A 47 -7.93 1.08 6.16
C LYS A 47 -9.03 0.05 5.97
N TYR A 48 -8.69 -1.22 6.09
CA TYR A 48 -9.58 -2.38 5.90
C TYR A 48 -9.36 -3.39 7.04
N ASP A 49 -8.74 -4.55 6.71
CA ASP A 49 -8.43 -5.64 7.63
C ASP A 49 -7.35 -6.57 7.06
N SER A 50 -7.03 -7.62 7.82
CA SER A 50 -6.05 -8.64 7.40
C SER A 50 -6.56 -9.55 6.29
N GLU A 51 -7.87 -9.70 6.11
CA GLU A 51 -8.46 -10.51 5.04
C GLU A 51 -8.21 -9.82 3.68
N ILE A 52 -8.47 -8.53 3.60
CA ILE A 52 -8.19 -7.72 2.40
C ILE A 52 -6.69 -7.72 2.09
N TYR A 53 -5.81 -7.63 3.12
CA TYR A 53 -4.38 -7.77 2.89
C TYR A 53 -4.02 -9.13 2.24
N ASN A 54 -4.59 -10.23 2.71
CA ASN A 54 -4.33 -11.55 2.14
C ASN A 54 -4.80 -11.65 0.69
N LEU A 55 -5.96 -11.07 0.36
CA LEU A 55 -6.45 -11.01 -1.03
C LEU A 55 -5.51 -10.22 -1.94
N PHE A 56 -4.90 -9.13 -1.45
CA PHE A 56 -3.84 -8.44 -2.20
C PHE A 56 -2.65 -9.36 -2.45
N MET A 57 -2.20 -10.13 -1.44
CA MET A 57 -1.07 -11.04 -1.59
C MET A 57 -1.34 -12.14 -2.62
N GLU A 58 -2.53 -12.74 -2.59
CA GLU A 58 -2.96 -13.72 -3.60
C GLU A 58 -3.00 -13.10 -5.02
N THR A 59 -3.49 -11.87 -5.11
CA THR A 59 -3.52 -11.13 -6.39
C THR A 59 -2.10 -10.82 -6.89
N PHE A 60 -1.17 -10.44 -6.01
CA PHE A 60 0.22 -10.19 -6.37
C PHE A 60 0.93 -11.45 -6.85
N ASP A 61 0.62 -12.61 -6.26
CA ASP A 61 1.14 -13.90 -6.73
C ASP A 61 0.68 -14.23 -8.17
N CYS A 62 -0.45 -13.69 -8.62
CA CYS A 62 -0.98 -13.89 -9.98
C CYS A 62 -0.35 -12.96 -11.02
N LEU A 63 0.36 -11.90 -10.64
CA LEU A 63 0.91 -10.94 -11.59
C LEU A 63 1.98 -11.59 -12.50
N PRO A 64 1.97 -11.30 -13.81
CA PRO A 64 3.02 -11.74 -14.72
C PRO A 64 4.37 -11.08 -14.41
N LEU A 65 5.47 -11.75 -14.72
CA LEU A 65 6.84 -11.28 -14.45
C LEU A 65 7.41 -10.43 -15.58
N SER A 66 6.88 -10.58 -16.79
CA SER A 66 7.36 -9.84 -17.96
C SER A 66 6.27 -9.67 -19.00
N CYS A 67 6.47 -8.73 -19.92
CA CYS A 67 5.68 -8.64 -21.14
C CYS A 67 6.56 -8.20 -22.33
N SER A 68 6.17 -8.62 -23.53
CA SER A 68 6.74 -8.13 -24.78
C SER A 68 5.89 -6.99 -25.32
N ILE A 69 6.54 -5.92 -25.76
CA ILE A 69 5.88 -4.75 -26.34
C ILE A 69 6.29 -4.66 -27.81
N ASN A 70 5.30 -4.77 -28.71
CA ASN A 70 5.49 -4.70 -30.17
C ASN A 70 6.58 -5.66 -30.71
N GLU A 71 6.81 -6.79 -30.03
CA GLU A 71 7.87 -7.74 -30.37
C GLU A 71 9.29 -7.13 -30.42
N LYS A 72 9.45 -5.90 -29.94
CA LYS A 72 10.70 -5.14 -29.96
C LYS A 72 11.30 -4.90 -28.59
N PHE A 73 10.45 -4.81 -27.55
CA PHE A 73 10.89 -4.52 -26.20
C PHE A 73 10.45 -5.64 -25.27
N ILE A 74 11.34 -6.00 -24.37
CA ILE A 74 10.99 -6.84 -23.22
C ILE A 74 10.89 -5.96 -22.00
N SER A 75 9.74 -6.01 -21.33
CA SER A 75 9.51 -5.28 -20.05
C SER A 75 9.48 -6.26 -18.89
N LEU A 76 10.21 -5.93 -17.83
CA LEU A 76 10.30 -6.68 -16.58
C LEU A 76 10.69 -5.73 -15.44
N HIS A 77 10.64 -6.17 -14.18
CA HIS A 77 10.85 -5.25 -13.05
C HIS A 77 12.34 -4.98 -12.77
N GLY A 78 13.14 -5.99 -12.45
CA GLY A 78 14.56 -5.88 -12.13
C GLY A 78 15.42 -5.95 -13.39
N GLY A 79 15.73 -7.14 -13.87
CA GLY A 79 16.59 -7.28 -15.06
C GLY A 79 16.88 -8.71 -15.46
N LEU A 80 18.06 -8.94 -15.98
CA LEU A 80 18.49 -10.23 -16.50
C LEU A 80 19.00 -11.16 -15.39
N SER A 81 18.91 -12.46 -15.69
CA SER A 81 19.45 -13.56 -14.88
C SER A 81 20.47 -14.35 -15.67
N PRO A 82 21.50 -14.94 -15.02
CA PRO A 82 22.34 -15.97 -15.64
C PRO A 82 21.55 -17.15 -16.20
N ASP A 83 20.39 -17.44 -15.62
CA ASP A 83 19.51 -18.55 -16.02
C ASP A 83 18.54 -18.18 -17.14
N LEU A 84 18.40 -16.88 -17.49
CA LEU A 84 17.54 -16.40 -18.57
C LEU A 84 18.29 -16.39 -19.91
N LYS A 85 18.09 -17.40 -20.71
CA LYS A 85 18.72 -17.51 -22.06
C LYS A 85 17.76 -17.16 -23.18
N LYS A 86 16.50 -17.59 -23.03
CA LYS A 86 15.43 -17.33 -23.97
C LYS A 86 14.22 -16.79 -23.20
N ILE A 87 13.39 -16.00 -23.86
CA ILE A 87 12.17 -15.47 -23.25
C ILE A 87 11.22 -16.60 -22.80
N GLU A 88 11.23 -17.73 -23.51
CA GLU A 88 10.41 -18.89 -23.18
C GLU A 88 10.79 -19.52 -21.83
N ASP A 89 12.01 -19.31 -21.34
CA ASP A 89 12.46 -19.80 -20.03
C ASP A 89 11.58 -19.26 -18.90
N LEU A 90 10.97 -18.07 -19.10
CA LEU A 90 10.03 -17.47 -18.16
C LEU A 90 8.72 -18.26 -18.00
N ASN A 91 8.33 -19.02 -19.01
CA ASN A 91 7.12 -19.86 -18.97
C ASN A 91 7.26 -21.05 -18.01
N ASN A 92 8.52 -21.42 -17.70
CA ASN A 92 8.82 -22.52 -16.78
C ASN A 92 8.78 -22.10 -15.30
N ILE A 93 8.62 -20.79 -15.02
CA ILE A 93 8.57 -20.28 -13.65
C ILE A 93 7.18 -20.53 -13.06
N SER A 94 7.13 -21.25 -11.95
CA SER A 94 5.94 -21.26 -11.10
C SER A 94 5.85 -19.92 -10.36
N ARG A 95 5.13 -18.95 -10.93
CA ARG A 95 5.07 -17.59 -10.37
C ARG A 95 4.04 -17.39 -9.25
N PHE A 96 3.08 -18.34 -9.10
CA PHE A 96 2.01 -18.28 -8.11
C PHE A 96 2.53 -18.64 -6.71
N GLN A 97 3.54 -17.92 -6.26
CA GLN A 97 4.23 -18.16 -5.00
C GLN A 97 4.95 -16.90 -4.53
N GLU A 98 5.41 -16.93 -3.29
CA GLU A 98 6.34 -15.93 -2.77
C GLU A 98 7.67 -15.99 -3.54
N PRO A 99 8.28 -14.84 -3.92
CA PRO A 99 9.57 -14.85 -4.60
C PRO A 99 10.65 -15.59 -3.79
N PRO A 100 11.37 -16.53 -4.40
CA PRO A 100 12.45 -17.23 -3.73
C PRO A 100 13.65 -16.30 -3.50
N LYS A 101 14.57 -16.70 -2.61
CA LYS A 101 15.78 -15.91 -2.30
C LYS A 101 16.84 -15.91 -3.41
N ASN A 102 16.76 -16.82 -4.36
CA ASN A 102 17.68 -16.97 -5.50
C ASN A 102 16.97 -17.60 -6.69
N GLY A 103 17.65 -17.68 -7.83
CA GLY A 103 17.15 -18.26 -9.07
C GLY A 103 16.42 -17.27 -9.95
N LEU A 104 15.94 -17.76 -11.09
CA LEU A 104 15.42 -16.92 -12.18
C LEU A 104 14.34 -15.94 -11.76
N MET A 105 13.37 -16.36 -10.94
CA MET A 105 12.31 -15.47 -10.46
C MET A 105 12.85 -14.36 -9.55
N CYS A 106 13.79 -14.69 -8.66
CA CYS A 106 14.45 -13.68 -7.84
C CYS A 106 15.17 -12.66 -8.71
N ASP A 107 15.94 -13.12 -9.70
CA ASP A 107 16.76 -12.24 -10.51
C ASP A 107 15.93 -11.27 -11.35
N ILE A 108 14.84 -11.74 -11.95
CA ILE A 108 13.93 -10.87 -12.71
C ILE A 108 13.33 -9.75 -11.86
N LEU A 109 13.19 -9.98 -10.57
CA LEU A 109 12.63 -9.01 -9.63
C LEU A 109 13.69 -8.11 -8.97
N TRP A 110 14.97 -8.54 -8.89
CA TRP A 110 15.97 -7.88 -8.07
C TRP A 110 17.27 -7.51 -8.79
N SER A 111 17.56 -8.01 -10.00
CA SER A 111 18.80 -7.68 -10.68
C SER A 111 18.83 -6.23 -11.14
N ASP A 112 20.02 -5.64 -11.15
CA ASP A 112 20.24 -4.27 -11.57
C ASP A 112 21.26 -4.21 -12.74
N PRO A 113 21.13 -3.25 -13.67
CA PRO A 113 22.17 -2.95 -14.63
C PRO A 113 23.36 -2.30 -13.92
N ILE A 114 24.56 -2.48 -14.45
CA ILE A 114 25.74 -1.82 -13.89
C ILE A 114 25.57 -0.30 -13.93
N GLU A 115 25.94 0.36 -12.85
CA GLU A 115 25.74 1.80 -12.67
C GLU A 115 26.50 2.64 -13.68
N LYS A 116 27.81 2.31 -13.89
CA LYS A 116 28.67 3.04 -14.82
C LYS A 116 28.71 2.36 -16.17
N ASP A 117 28.21 3.02 -17.21
CA ASP A 117 28.17 2.49 -18.57
C ASP A 117 29.55 2.17 -19.15
N GLU A 118 30.60 2.84 -18.67
CA GLU A 118 32.00 2.61 -19.07
C GLU A 118 32.45 1.20 -18.70
N ASP A 119 32.02 0.68 -17.55
CA ASP A 119 32.39 -0.64 -17.05
C ASP A 119 31.54 -1.76 -17.65
N ALA A 120 30.39 -1.41 -18.25
CA ALA A 120 29.39 -2.36 -18.72
C ALA A 120 29.94 -3.39 -19.73
N LYS A 121 30.91 -2.96 -20.57
CA LYS A 121 31.49 -3.82 -21.61
C LYS A 121 32.23 -5.05 -21.07
N ASN A 122 32.72 -4.97 -19.83
CA ASN A 122 33.50 -6.03 -19.21
C ASN A 122 32.68 -6.95 -18.32
N VAL A 123 31.47 -6.54 -17.96
CA VAL A 123 30.61 -7.26 -17.04
C VAL A 123 29.64 -8.17 -17.77
N LEU A 124 29.63 -9.43 -17.38
CA LEU A 124 28.58 -10.40 -17.70
C LEU A 124 27.54 -10.37 -16.54
N TYR A 125 27.87 -10.96 -15.42
CA TYR A 125 27.13 -10.92 -14.18
C TYR A 125 28.10 -10.82 -13.01
N MET A 126 27.72 -10.10 -11.98
CA MET A 126 28.43 -10.03 -10.70
C MET A 126 27.41 -10.01 -9.55
N PRO A 127 27.76 -10.49 -8.35
CA PRO A 127 26.84 -10.46 -7.21
C PRO A 127 26.37 -9.05 -6.90
N ASN A 128 25.08 -8.88 -6.62
CA ASN A 128 24.50 -7.59 -6.23
C ASN A 128 24.56 -7.41 -4.70
N ALA A 129 25.68 -6.89 -4.21
CA ALA A 129 25.88 -6.66 -2.78
C ALA A 129 24.90 -5.63 -2.20
N ALA A 130 24.45 -4.65 -2.99
CA ALA A 130 23.50 -3.64 -2.55
C ALA A 130 22.12 -4.22 -2.22
N ARG A 131 21.72 -5.28 -2.93
CA ARG A 131 20.45 -5.98 -2.71
C ARG A 131 20.56 -7.19 -1.79
N ASN A 132 21.78 -7.65 -1.51
CA ASN A 132 22.06 -8.88 -0.77
C ASN A 132 21.42 -10.14 -1.40
N CYS A 133 21.10 -10.07 -2.67
CA CYS A 133 20.58 -11.17 -3.53
C CYS A 133 20.77 -10.79 -5.00
N SER A 134 20.59 -11.78 -5.91
CA SER A 134 20.61 -11.55 -7.36
C SER A 134 21.93 -10.99 -7.91
N TYR A 135 21.90 -10.37 -9.09
CA TYR A 135 23.07 -9.98 -9.85
C TYR A 135 23.00 -8.54 -10.36
N ILE A 136 24.19 -7.96 -10.57
CA ILE A 136 24.39 -6.81 -11.44
C ILE A 136 24.78 -7.38 -12.82
N PHE A 137 24.12 -6.92 -13.88
CA PHE A 137 24.38 -7.35 -15.24
C PHE A 137 24.93 -6.22 -16.11
N GLY A 138 25.73 -6.57 -17.12
CA GLY A 138 26.34 -5.62 -18.04
C GLY A 138 26.07 -5.94 -19.50
N ALA A 139 26.82 -5.28 -20.39
CA ALA A 139 26.67 -5.42 -21.84
C ALA A 139 26.93 -6.83 -22.35
N LYS A 140 27.87 -7.58 -21.72
CA LYS A 140 28.16 -8.98 -22.11
C LYS A 140 26.97 -9.92 -21.89
N ALA A 141 26.08 -9.62 -20.95
CA ALA A 141 24.84 -10.37 -20.74
C ALA A 141 23.74 -9.88 -21.67
N THR A 142 23.62 -8.57 -21.80
CA THR A 142 22.48 -7.91 -22.46
C THR A 142 22.54 -8.10 -23.99
N LYS A 143 23.68 -7.85 -24.63
CA LYS A 143 23.79 -7.93 -26.08
C LYS A 143 23.40 -9.31 -26.63
N PRO A 144 23.98 -10.45 -26.17
CA PRO A 144 23.60 -11.77 -26.65
C PRO A 144 22.11 -12.13 -26.35
N PHE A 145 21.58 -11.67 -25.23
CA PHE A 145 20.16 -11.89 -24.87
C PHE A 145 19.25 -11.20 -25.87
N LEU A 146 19.48 -9.91 -26.14
CA LEU A 146 18.68 -9.13 -27.09
C LEU A 146 18.73 -9.69 -28.50
N GLU A 147 19.95 -10.03 -29.00
CA GLU A 147 20.16 -10.61 -30.31
C GLU A 147 19.44 -11.96 -30.46
N LYS A 148 19.59 -12.85 -29.48
CA LYS A 148 18.99 -14.19 -29.49
C LYS A 148 17.47 -14.15 -29.49
N ASN A 149 16.89 -13.22 -28.76
CA ASN A 149 15.44 -13.08 -28.57
C ASN A 149 14.81 -12.06 -29.53
N LYS A 150 15.63 -11.43 -30.42
CA LYS A 150 15.20 -10.43 -31.39
C LYS A 150 14.57 -9.17 -30.78
N PHE A 151 14.97 -8.83 -29.56
CA PHE A 151 14.55 -7.58 -28.90
C PHE A 151 15.52 -6.45 -29.21
N LEU A 152 15.00 -5.23 -29.26
CA LEU A 152 15.78 -4.01 -29.42
C LEU A 152 16.33 -3.52 -28.06
N SER A 153 15.54 -3.61 -27.02
CA SER A 153 15.89 -3.09 -25.70
C SER A 153 15.10 -3.77 -24.58
N ILE A 154 15.68 -3.71 -23.38
CA ILE A 154 15.02 -4.06 -22.12
C ILE A 154 14.46 -2.78 -21.49
N VAL A 155 13.19 -2.77 -21.14
CA VAL A 155 12.55 -1.71 -20.33
C VAL A 155 12.35 -2.24 -18.92
N ARG A 156 12.93 -1.58 -17.92
CA ARG A 156 12.90 -2.06 -16.53
C ARG A 156 12.65 -0.89 -15.56
N ALA A 157 12.29 -1.22 -14.32
CA ALA A 157 12.00 -0.26 -13.26
C ALA A 157 13.03 -0.36 -12.11
N HIS A 158 12.63 -0.59 -10.89
CA HIS A 158 13.37 -1.00 -9.69
C HIS A 158 14.37 0.01 -9.11
N GLU A 159 15.06 0.81 -9.90
CA GLU A 159 16.03 1.81 -9.45
C GLU A 159 15.49 3.22 -9.58
N THR A 160 15.59 3.98 -8.50
CA THR A 160 15.27 5.41 -8.50
C THR A 160 16.23 6.16 -9.42
N GLN A 161 15.67 6.97 -10.31
CA GLN A 161 16.42 7.84 -11.22
C GLN A 161 16.02 9.29 -10.97
N LEU A 162 16.99 10.20 -10.82
CA LEU A 162 16.71 11.61 -10.52
C LEU A 162 15.80 12.26 -11.57
N GLU A 163 16.04 11.96 -12.85
CA GLU A 163 15.23 12.43 -13.97
C GLU A 163 14.04 11.50 -14.29
N GLY A 164 13.78 10.46 -13.48
CA GLY A 164 12.75 9.47 -13.72
C GLY A 164 13.11 8.40 -14.76
N PHE A 165 14.25 8.51 -15.41
CA PHE A 165 14.74 7.50 -16.36
C PHE A 165 16.23 7.54 -16.53
N LYS A 166 16.80 6.42 -17.02
CA LYS A 166 18.20 6.31 -17.47
C LYS A 166 18.26 5.40 -18.69
N MET A 167 19.01 5.86 -19.71
CA MET A 167 19.24 5.09 -20.94
C MET A 167 20.67 4.55 -20.96
N HIS A 168 20.83 3.24 -20.97
CA HIS A 168 22.12 2.56 -21.03
C HIS A 168 22.46 2.22 -22.47
N LYS A 169 23.34 3.01 -23.09
CA LYS A 169 23.82 2.86 -24.48
C LYS A 169 25.07 2.00 -24.53
N TRP A 170 24.93 0.69 -24.33
CA TRP A 170 26.06 -0.25 -24.28
C TRP A 170 26.47 -0.85 -25.64
N ASN A 171 25.57 -0.81 -26.61
CA ASN A 171 25.87 -1.26 -27.97
C ASN A 171 26.26 -0.06 -28.85
N LYS A 172 27.51 0.00 -29.28
CA LYS A 172 28.01 1.10 -30.15
C LYS A 172 27.55 0.97 -31.60
N ASP A 173 27.13 -0.22 -32.01
CA ASP A 173 26.71 -0.50 -33.38
C ASP A 173 25.27 0.00 -33.64
N ILE A 174 24.52 0.27 -32.58
CA ILE A 174 23.13 0.72 -32.63
C ILE A 174 22.99 1.96 -31.76
N ASP A 175 22.59 3.09 -32.34
CA ASP A 175 22.31 4.32 -31.58
C ASP A 175 20.94 4.23 -30.86
N PHE A 176 20.77 3.14 -30.13
CA PHE A 176 19.60 2.90 -29.30
C PHE A 176 20.01 2.27 -27.96
N PRO A 177 19.39 2.65 -26.82
CA PRO A 177 19.76 2.08 -25.52
C PRO A 177 19.44 0.59 -25.45
N SER A 178 20.41 -0.21 -24.99
CA SER A 178 20.22 -1.65 -24.75
C SER A 178 19.31 -1.91 -23.54
N VAL A 179 19.32 -1.00 -22.56
CA VAL A 179 18.47 -1.03 -21.37
C VAL A 179 17.94 0.38 -21.10
N ILE A 180 16.67 0.47 -20.78
CA ILE A 180 16.00 1.70 -20.34
C ILE A 180 15.47 1.45 -18.94
N THR A 181 16.06 2.10 -17.95
CA THR A 181 15.49 2.17 -16.61
C THR A 181 14.45 3.28 -16.59
N ILE A 182 13.22 2.97 -16.22
CA ILE A 182 12.11 3.92 -16.08
C ILE A 182 11.59 3.90 -14.65
N PHE A 183 11.43 5.06 -14.04
CA PHE A 183 10.99 5.19 -12.66
C PHE A 183 9.84 6.20 -12.57
N SER A 184 8.63 5.73 -12.30
CA SER A 184 7.39 6.52 -12.44
C SER A 184 6.82 7.00 -11.10
N ALA A 185 7.58 6.90 -9.98
CA ALA A 185 7.18 7.41 -8.68
C ALA A 185 7.94 8.70 -8.36
N PRO A 186 7.34 9.90 -8.53
CA PRO A 186 8.02 11.17 -8.29
C PRO A 186 8.20 11.39 -6.78
N ASN A 187 9.27 12.09 -6.40
CA ASN A 187 9.65 12.36 -5.01
C ASN A 187 9.56 11.09 -4.13
N TYR A 188 10.23 10.03 -4.57
CA TYR A 188 10.14 8.70 -3.94
C TYR A 188 10.46 8.81 -2.44
N CYS A 189 9.64 8.12 -1.61
CA CYS A 189 9.72 8.16 -0.15
C CYS A 189 9.61 9.58 0.47
N ASP A 190 9.11 10.56 -0.27
CA ASP A 190 9.02 11.97 0.12
C ASP A 190 10.37 12.66 0.42
N VAL A 191 11.48 12.06 -0.01
CA VAL A 191 12.84 12.58 0.28
C VAL A 191 13.78 12.61 -0.91
N TYR A 192 13.52 11.82 -1.98
CA TYR A 192 14.44 11.68 -3.12
C TYR A 192 14.43 12.88 -4.09
N GLY A 193 13.35 13.65 -4.12
CA GLY A 193 13.23 14.82 -5.01
C GLY A 193 13.29 14.48 -6.50
N ASN A 194 13.18 13.21 -6.89
CA ASN A 194 13.25 12.74 -8.26
C ASN A 194 11.97 13.06 -9.04
N LYS A 195 12.11 13.21 -10.36
CA LYS A 195 10.97 13.22 -11.28
C LYS A 195 10.45 11.81 -11.52
N ALA A 196 9.21 11.70 -11.95
CA ALA A 196 8.67 10.50 -12.58
C ALA A 196 8.84 10.56 -14.08
N ALA A 197 8.91 9.41 -14.74
CA ALA A 197 8.87 9.36 -16.20
C ALA A 197 8.00 8.20 -16.70
N ILE A 198 7.42 8.36 -17.89
CA ILE A 198 6.70 7.35 -18.63
C ILE A 198 7.21 7.28 -20.07
N ILE A 199 7.14 6.11 -20.67
CA ILE A 199 7.48 5.89 -22.07
C ILE A 199 6.20 5.86 -22.89
N LYS A 200 6.13 6.70 -23.91
CA LYS A 200 5.08 6.65 -24.96
C LYS A 200 5.66 6.15 -26.26
N ILE A 201 5.06 5.12 -26.83
CA ILE A 201 5.47 4.52 -28.10
C ILE A 201 4.37 4.82 -29.13
N ASN A 202 4.67 5.67 -30.09
CA ASN A 202 3.78 6.02 -31.21
C ASN A 202 4.52 5.88 -32.54
N ASN A 203 3.94 5.16 -33.50
CA ASN A 203 4.50 5.03 -34.85
C ASN A 203 6.00 4.68 -34.87
N ASN A 204 6.43 3.71 -34.02
CA ASN A 204 7.83 3.32 -33.81
C ASN A 204 8.76 4.42 -33.23
N MET A 205 8.23 5.55 -32.81
CA MET A 205 8.97 6.56 -32.06
C MET A 205 8.74 6.37 -30.57
N ILE A 206 9.82 6.49 -29.81
CA ILE A 206 9.78 6.49 -28.36
C ILE A 206 9.90 7.93 -27.87
N ASN A 207 8.96 8.35 -27.06
CA ASN A 207 8.99 9.61 -26.35
C ASN A 207 8.94 9.34 -24.84
N ILE A 208 9.77 10.05 -24.07
CA ILE A 208 9.75 10.00 -22.60
C ILE A 208 9.17 11.30 -22.09
N GLU A 209 8.11 11.18 -21.31
CA GLU A 209 7.50 12.30 -20.62
C GLU A 209 7.83 12.24 -19.13
N GLN A 210 8.21 13.40 -18.59
CA GLN A 210 8.58 13.54 -17.17
C GLN A 210 7.48 14.28 -16.41
N TYR A 211 7.31 13.92 -15.15
CA TYR A 211 6.34 14.51 -14.25
C TYR A 211 6.98 14.85 -12.92
N ASN A 212 6.60 15.97 -12.35
CA ASN A 212 6.91 16.33 -10.98
C ASN A 212 5.84 15.73 -10.03
N TYR A 213 6.17 15.65 -8.76
CA TYR A 213 5.20 15.23 -7.76
C TYR A 213 4.14 16.33 -7.52
N SER A 214 2.95 15.91 -7.16
CA SER A 214 1.93 16.77 -6.56
C SER A 214 1.89 16.53 -5.05
N PRO A 215 1.61 17.56 -4.23
CA PRO A 215 1.43 17.38 -2.80
C PRO A 215 0.37 16.30 -2.53
N HIS A 216 0.68 15.34 -1.68
CA HIS A 216 -0.30 14.34 -1.27
C HIS A 216 -1.26 14.92 -0.22
N PRO A 217 -2.47 14.35 -0.06
CA PRO A 217 -3.37 14.72 1.01
C PRO A 217 -2.71 14.58 2.38
N PHE A 218 -3.06 15.45 3.31
CA PHE A 218 -2.57 15.33 4.68
C PHE A 218 -3.10 14.06 5.34
N ILE A 219 -2.23 13.32 5.97
CA ILE A 219 -2.57 12.15 6.79
C ILE A 219 -1.98 12.33 8.20
N LEU A 220 -2.72 11.87 9.18
CA LEU A 220 -2.22 11.79 10.55
C LEU A 220 -1.29 10.57 10.72
N PRO A 221 -0.33 10.60 11.66
CA PRO A 221 0.50 9.46 11.96
C PRO A 221 -0.32 8.18 12.16
N ASP A 222 0.19 7.05 11.67
CA ASP A 222 -0.44 5.75 11.77
C ASP A 222 -1.85 5.68 11.14
N TYR A 223 -2.15 6.52 10.15
CA TYR A 223 -3.45 6.64 9.50
C TYR A 223 -4.59 6.97 10.46
N MET A 224 -4.29 7.68 11.54
CA MET A 224 -5.28 8.03 12.56
C MET A 224 -6.46 8.81 11.95
N ASN A 225 -7.68 8.33 12.19
CA ASN A 225 -8.89 9.06 11.87
C ASN A 225 -9.25 9.95 13.06
N ILE A 226 -9.04 11.26 12.92
CA ILE A 226 -9.27 12.22 14.00
C ILE A 226 -10.74 12.27 14.46
N PHE A 227 -11.69 12.06 13.56
CA PHE A 227 -13.10 12.01 13.92
C PHE A 227 -13.39 10.81 14.81
N ASN A 228 -13.01 9.61 14.39
CA ASN A 228 -13.16 8.41 15.21
C ASN A 228 -12.40 8.51 16.53
N TRP A 229 -11.24 9.16 16.52
CA TRP A 229 -10.46 9.40 17.72
C TRP A 229 -11.16 10.37 18.68
N SER A 230 -11.78 11.43 18.18
CA SER A 230 -12.41 12.48 18.98
C SER A 230 -13.83 12.14 19.45
N ILE A 231 -14.56 11.26 18.74
CA ILE A 231 -15.95 10.89 19.08
C ILE A 231 -16.12 10.47 20.54
N PRO A 232 -15.32 9.58 21.15
CA PRO A 232 -15.50 9.19 22.54
C PRO A 232 -15.39 10.39 23.50
N PHE A 233 -14.43 11.28 23.27
CA PHE A 233 -14.21 12.48 24.07
C PHE A 233 -15.38 13.47 23.94
N VAL A 234 -15.79 13.78 22.71
CA VAL A 234 -16.91 14.70 22.45
C VAL A 234 -18.21 14.13 23.04
N SER A 235 -18.47 12.85 22.85
CA SER A 235 -19.65 12.18 23.38
C SER A 235 -19.67 12.14 24.90
N GLU A 236 -18.53 11.96 25.57
CA GLU A 236 -18.40 12.05 27.02
C GLU A 236 -18.76 13.46 27.50
N LYS A 237 -18.26 14.51 26.84
CA LYS A 237 -18.55 15.90 27.20
C LYS A 237 -20.01 16.27 26.97
N ILE A 238 -20.62 15.85 25.89
CA ILE A 238 -22.04 16.02 25.63
C ILE A 238 -22.87 15.33 26.74
N SER A 239 -22.49 14.11 27.12
CA SER A 239 -23.17 13.35 28.17
C SER A 239 -23.05 14.05 29.52
N GLU A 240 -21.88 14.62 29.86
CA GLU A 240 -21.70 15.46 31.07
C GLU A 240 -22.61 16.68 31.07
N MET A 241 -22.70 17.40 29.94
CA MET A 241 -23.60 18.55 29.80
C MET A 241 -25.07 18.15 30.00
N LEU A 242 -25.50 17.06 29.37
CA LEU A 242 -26.87 16.56 29.54
C LEU A 242 -27.19 16.21 31.00
N MET A 243 -26.23 15.58 31.72
CA MET A 243 -26.38 15.31 33.14
C MET A 243 -26.52 16.56 33.98
N GLN A 244 -25.77 17.63 33.67
CA GLN A 244 -25.89 18.91 34.38
C GLN A 244 -27.26 19.57 34.16
N ILE A 245 -27.77 19.52 32.90
CA ILE A 245 -29.10 20.06 32.57
C ILE A 245 -30.19 19.31 33.35
N ILE A 246 -30.13 17.98 33.36
CA ILE A 246 -31.12 17.15 34.08
C ILE A 246 -31.08 17.44 35.58
N LYS A 247 -29.88 17.49 36.20
CA LYS A 247 -29.74 17.82 37.62
C LYS A 247 -30.30 19.22 37.98
N LYS A 248 -30.12 20.20 37.09
CA LYS A 248 -30.66 21.54 37.28
C LYS A 248 -32.19 21.54 37.20
N GLN A 249 -32.78 20.81 36.27
CA GLN A 249 -34.24 20.65 36.18
C GLN A 249 -34.83 19.99 37.43
N ASP A 250 -34.14 18.99 38.02
CA ASP A 250 -34.56 18.35 39.26
C ASP A 250 -34.58 19.32 40.45
N LEU A 251 -33.62 20.24 40.52
CA LEU A 251 -33.56 21.26 41.57
C LEU A 251 -34.67 22.30 41.41
N ASP A 252 -35.00 22.72 40.18
CA ASP A 252 -36.03 23.69 39.86
C ASP A 252 -37.46 23.12 40.07
N THR A 253 -37.67 21.81 39.83
CA THR A 253 -38.96 21.12 40.09
C THR A 253 -39.22 20.88 41.57
N ASN A 254 -38.22 20.61 42.38
CA ASN A 254 -38.36 20.45 43.82
C ASN A 254 -38.70 21.76 44.56
N GLN A 255 -38.64 22.91 43.91
CA GLN A 255 -39.05 24.23 44.46
C GLN A 255 -40.49 24.65 44.10
N LYS A 256 -41.22 23.89 43.28
CA LYS A 256 -42.60 24.21 42.87
C LYS A 256 -43.60 23.14 43.30
N SER A 257 -44.34 23.48 44.32
CA SER A 257 -45.72 23.08 44.69
C SER A 257 -46.20 21.63 44.85
N SER A 258 -47.02 21.46 45.82
CA SER A 258 -47.63 20.32 46.49
C SER A 258 -48.83 19.62 45.83
N ASP A 259 -49.06 19.68 44.50
CA ASP A 259 -50.36 19.26 43.95
C ASP A 259 -50.35 18.21 42.81
N SER A 260 -49.31 17.36 42.68
CA SER A 260 -49.38 16.34 41.64
C SER A 260 -48.54 15.08 41.87
N LYS A 261 -48.88 14.29 42.89
CA LYS A 261 -48.15 13.04 43.21
C LYS A 261 -48.08 11.99 42.07
N ILE A 262 -49.11 11.88 41.22
CA ILE A 262 -49.15 10.87 40.16
C ILE A 262 -48.35 11.28 38.92
N ILE A 263 -48.27 12.57 38.62
CA ILE A 263 -47.45 13.09 37.51
C ILE A 263 -45.96 13.08 37.92
N GLU A 264 -45.66 13.33 39.20
CA GLU A 264 -44.31 13.25 39.76
C GLU A 264 -43.68 11.86 39.69
N GLU A 265 -44.41 10.77 39.95
CA GLU A 265 -43.85 9.39 39.85
C GLU A 265 -43.43 9.02 38.42
N ASN A 266 -44.25 9.30 37.42
CA ASN A 266 -43.96 9.03 36.02
C ASN A 266 -42.81 9.90 35.47
N VAL A 267 -42.74 11.16 35.87
CA VAL A 267 -41.65 12.09 35.51
C VAL A 267 -40.35 11.63 36.17
N THR A 268 -40.37 11.22 37.41
CA THR A 268 -39.21 10.74 38.17
C THR A 268 -38.65 9.45 37.61
N GLU A 269 -39.51 8.51 37.16
CA GLU A 269 -39.08 7.26 36.55
C GLU A 269 -38.49 7.49 35.16
N SER A 270 -39.10 8.34 34.33
CA SER A 270 -38.54 8.76 33.03
C SER A 270 -37.18 9.43 33.20
N LEU A 271 -37.01 10.27 34.21
CA LEU A 271 -35.78 10.99 34.53
C LEU A 271 -34.67 10.01 34.99
N ARG A 272 -35.03 9.06 35.90
CA ARG A 272 -34.10 7.98 36.33
C ARG A 272 -33.63 7.15 35.17
N MET A 273 -34.50 6.81 34.23
CA MET A 273 -34.13 6.08 33.02
C MET A 273 -33.16 6.87 32.15
N LYS A 274 -33.42 8.16 31.91
CA LYS A 274 -32.51 9.05 31.15
C LYS A 274 -31.15 9.15 31.83
N VAL A 275 -31.07 9.36 33.13
CA VAL A 275 -29.84 9.39 33.92
C VAL A 275 -29.07 8.08 33.78
N LYS A 276 -29.75 6.94 33.89
CA LYS A 276 -29.12 5.60 33.73
C LYS A 276 -28.54 5.42 32.34
N ILE A 277 -29.26 5.83 31.28
CA ILE A 277 -28.77 5.74 29.88
C ILE A 277 -27.53 6.62 29.73
N ILE A 278 -27.57 7.88 30.16
CA ILE A 278 -26.44 8.81 30.02
C ILE A 278 -25.24 8.32 30.80
N THR A 279 -25.43 7.83 32.04
CA THR A 279 -24.33 7.28 32.84
C THR A 279 -23.67 6.06 32.16
N THR A 280 -24.48 5.21 31.53
CA THR A 280 -23.99 4.05 30.78
C THR A 280 -23.17 4.48 29.55
N LEU A 281 -23.66 5.49 28.80
CA LEU A 281 -22.94 6.06 27.67
C LEU A 281 -21.62 6.72 28.10
N MET A 282 -21.63 7.49 29.19
CA MET A 282 -20.41 8.11 29.74
C MET A 282 -19.35 7.05 30.08
N LYS A 283 -19.77 5.96 30.75
CA LYS A 283 -18.87 4.85 31.09
C LYS A 283 -18.30 4.20 29.85
N MET A 284 -19.12 3.95 28.82
CA MET A 284 -18.68 3.37 27.57
C MET A 284 -17.67 4.27 26.84
N PHE A 285 -17.97 5.56 26.72
CA PHE A 285 -17.07 6.50 26.02
C PHE A 285 -15.77 6.71 26.79
N ARG A 286 -15.79 6.69 28.13
CA ARG A 286 -14.57 6.71 28.94
C ARG A 286 -13.72 5.47 28.68
N THR A 287 -14.31 4.27 28.68
CA THR A 287 -13.61 3.03 28.37
C THR A 287 -13.00 3.07 26.95
N LEU A 288 -13.74 3.56 25.96
CA LEU A 288 -13.22 3.72 24.59
C LEU A 288 -12.01 4.66 24.52
N ARG A 289 -11.97 5.70 25.34
CA ARG A 289 -10.85 6.65 25.40
C ARG A 289 -9.63 6.07 26.12
N GLU A 290 -9.85 5.51 27.32
CA GLU A 290 -8.78 5.05 28.22
C GLU A 290 -8.14 3.74 27.75
N GLU A 291 -8.95 2.83 27.20
CA GLU A 291 -8.51 1.49 26.78
C GLU A 291 -8.38 1.33 25.27
N ARG A 292 -8.17 2.43 24.56
CA ARG A 292 -8.18 2.46 23.09
C ARG A 292 -7.26 1.43 22.45
N GLU A 293 -6.01 1.29 22.94
CA GLU A 293 -5.05 0.36 22.37
C GLU A 293 -5.47 -1.10 22.55
N LEU A 294 -6.01 -1.43 23.73
CA LEU A 294 -6.52 -2.76 24.02
C LEU A 294 -7.76 -3.07 23.20
N ILE A 295 -8.64 -2.09 23.01
CA ILE A 295 -9.84 -2.22 22.19
C ILE A 295 -9.47 -2.43 20.71
N MET A 296 -8.47 -1.73 20.20
CA MET A 296 -7.98 -1.94 18.83
C MET A 296 -7.39 -3.34 18.63
N LYS A 297 -6.63 -3.84 19.62
CA LYS A 297 -6.13 -5.23 19.60
C LYS A 297 -7.29 -6.24 19.65
N LEU A 298 -8.24 -6.03 20.58
CA LEU A 298 -9.42 -6.89 20.71
C LEU A 298 -10.24 -6.92 19.41
N LYS A 299 -10.44 -5.75 18.78
CA LYS A 299 -11.13 -5.63 17.51
C LYS A 299 -10.48 -6.49 16.41
N GLY A 300 -9.13 -6.53 16.38
CA GLY A 300 -8.38 -7.36 15.43
C GLY A 300 -8.58 -8.87 15.63
N PHE A 301 -8.96 -9.33 16.84
CA PHE A 301 -9.27 -10.73 17.12
C PHE A 301 -10.75 -11.10 16.90
N CYS A 302 -11.62 -10.12 16.69
CA CYS A 302 -13.06 -10.36 16.56
C CYS A 302 -13.45 -10.60 15.10
N PRO A 303 -14.34 -11.57 14.79
CA PRO A 303 -14.83 -11.81 13.45
C PRO A 303 -15.41 -10.54 12.82
N GLY A 304 -14.96 -10.22 11.59
CA GLY A 304 -15.39 -9.02 10.87
C GLY A 304 -15.02 -7.71 11.56
N ASN A 305 -13.97 -7.70 12.39
CA ASN A 305 -13.50 -6.52 13.15
C ASN A 305 -14.59 -5.82 13.98
N LYS A 306 -15.59 -6.57 14.45
CA LYS A 306 -16.71 -6.06 15.25
C LYS A 306 -16.66 -6.61 16.65
N ILE A 307 -16.50 -5.72 17.63
CA ILE A 307 -16.55 -6.09 19.06
C ILE A 307 -18.00 -6.46 19.42
N PRO A 308 -18.23 -7.63 20.07
CA PRO A 308 -19.56 -8.03 20.49
C PRO A 308 -20.26 -6.99 21.39
N ARG A 309 -21.58 -6.91 21.27
CA ARG A 309 -22.38 -5.98 22.08
C ARG A 309 -22.22 -6.28 23.58
N GLY A 310 -22.04 -5.24 24.38
CA GLY A 310 -21.97 -5.32 25.84
C GLY A 310 -20.56 -5.32 26.42
N ILE A 311 -19.54 -5.78 25.71
CA ILE A 311 -18.16 -5.84 26.23
C ILE A 311 -17.68 -4.45 26.68
N LEU A 312 -17.87 -3.42 25.87
CA LEU A 312 -17.44 -2.05 26.20
C LEU A 312 -18.20 -1.43 27.37
N ILE A 313 -19.39 -1.94 27.69
CA ILE A 313 -20.22 -1.45 28.82
C ILE A 313 -19.75 -2.07 30.14
N GLN A 314 -19.26 -3.32 30.10
CA GLN A 314 -18.81 -4.06 31.27
C GLN A 314 -17.42 -3.60 31.75
N GLY A 315 -16.64 -2.96 30.84
CA GLY A 315 -15.29 -2.46 31.13
C GLY A 315 -14.23 -3.54 31.21
N PRO A 316 -13.00 -3.24 31.74
CA PRO A 316 -11.82 -4.12 31.66
C PRO A 316 -11.96 -5.48 32.36
N LYS A 317 -13.04 -5.73 33.06
CA LYS A 317 -13.30 -7.00 33.79
C LYS A 317 -14.18 -7.97 32.99
N ALA A 318 -14.56 -7.62 31.78
CA ALA A 318 -15.31 -8.48 30.87
C ALA A 318 -14.36 -9.18 29.90
#